data_7e9436634a3543954cfe1c8d38fb7c08
#
_entry.id   7e9436634a3543954cfe1c8d38fb7c08
#
_cell.length_a   1.000
_cell.length_b   1.000
_cell.length_c   1.000
_cell.angle_alpha   90.00
_cell.angle_beta   90.00
_cell.angle_gamma   90.00
#
_symmetry.space_group_name_H-M   'P 1'
#
loop_
_entity.id
_entity.type
_entity.pdbx_description
1 polymer ?
#
loop_
_entity_poly.entity_id
_entity_poly.type
_entity_poly.pdbx_seq_one_letter_code
_entity_poly.pdbx_strand_id
1 'polypeptide(L)'
;KQNDLGNICHEHLEFYSYKSLIYLFENNGLQIIKVEENDINAGSYRIFCKKKISKSIKIREKTSEKDVMKFIKRVNESKKKCTNFINREVKKGKKVFVYGASTKGNTVLQYFNLNSKQIPFAAERSPQKWGKYTVGSGIKIISENDAREKNPDYFLVLPWAFMDEFIKREDKWLSSGGKFIVPFPKFKIYSKI
;
A
#
# COMPACT_ATOMS: atom_id res chain seq x y z
N LYS A 1 1.40 7.59 -10.26
CA LYS A 1 1.60 6.41 -11.14
C LYS A 1 1.44 5.11 -10.37
N GLN A 2 1.94 5.04 -9.13
CA GLN A 2 1.98 3.82 -8.29
C GLN A 2 0.63 3.48 -7.63
N ASN A 3 -0.34 4.38 -7.65
CA ASN A 3 -1.66 4.21 -7.01
C ASN A 3 -1.56 3.88 -5.51
N ASP A 4 -0.61 4.50 -4.81
CA ASP A 4 -0.34 4.23 -3.40
C ASP A 4 -1.40 4.86 -2.48
N LEU A 5 -2.59 4.25 -2.47
CA LEU A 5 -3.68 4.60 -1.57
C LEU A 5 -3.25 4.48 -0.10
N GLY A 6 -2.39 3.52 0.22
CA GLY A 6 -1.93 3.27 1.58
C GLY A 6 -1.21 4.46 2.22
N ASN A 7 -0.66 5.36 1.41
CA ASN A 7 -0.06 6.60 1.93
C ASN A 7 -1.10 7.59 2.48
N ILE A 8 -2.38 7.44 2.16
CA ILE A 8 -3.46 8.27 2.73
C ILE A 8 -3.87 7.64 4.07
N CYS A 9 -2.96 7.60 5.03
CA CYS A 9 -3.17 7.02 6.35
C CYS A 9 -3.09 8.09 7.44
N HIS A 10 -3.60 7.78 8.63
CA HIS A 10 -3.69 8.72 9.75
C HIS A 10 -2.32 9.23 10.26
N GLU A 11 -1.22 8.54 9.97
CA GLU A 11 0.13 8.98 10.30
C GLU A 11 0.64 10.09 9.37
N HIS A 12 0.05 10.26 8.19
CA HIS A 12 0.40 11.29 7.23
C HIS A 12 -0.61 12.43 7.31
N LEU A 13 -0.32 13.41 8.14
CA LEU A 13 -1.22 14.54 8.39
C LEU A 13 -1.33 15.49 7.20
N GLU A 14 -0.29 15.56 6.37
CA GLU A 14 -0.22 16.51 5.26
C GLU A 14 0.44 15.89 4.02
N PHE A 15 0.04 16.39 2.86
CA PHE A 15 0.61 16.05 1.56
C PHE A 15 1.08 17.33 0.90
N TYR A 16 2.34 17.32 0.45
CA TYR A 16 2.98 18.51 -0.11
C TYR A 16 3.08 18.45 -1.62
N SER A 17 2.66 19.54 -2.27
CA SER A 17 3.05 19.85 -3.64
C SER A 17 4.39 20.61 -3.64
N TYR A 18 5.02 20.77 -4.79
CA TYR A 18 6.22 21.59 -4.89
C TYR A 18 5.95 23.04 -4.43
N LYS A 19 4.80 23.59 -4.79
CA LYS A 19 4.41 24.96 -4.42
C LYS A 19 4.29 25.11 -2.90
N SER A 20 3.64 24.15 -2.24
CA SER A 20 3.50 24.18 -0.77
C SER A 20 4.83 23.95 -0.05
N LEU A 21 5.71 23.10 -0.61
CA LEU A 21 7.06 22.91 -0.07
C LEU A 21 7.91 24.18 -0.17
N ILE A 22 7.91 24.86 -1.32
CA ILE A 22 8.62 26.13 -1.47
C ILE A 22 8.12 27.16 -0.44
N TYR A 23 6.80 27.29 -0.30
CA TYR A 23 6.19 28.19 0.68
C TYR A 23 6.63 27.83 2.10
N LEU A 24 6.54 26.56 2.49
CA LEU A 24 6.92 26.09 3.82
C LEU A 24 8.39 26.41 4.13
N PHE A 25 9.30 26.06 3.23
CA PHE A 25 10.73 26.25 3.43
C PHE A 25 11.10 27.73 3.48
N GLU A 26 10.59 28.55 2.55
CA GLU A 26 10.89 29.98 2.50
C GLU A 26 10.38 30.75 3.71
N ASN A 27 9.21 30.40 4.23
CA ASN A 27 8.66 31.02 5.45
C ASN A 27 9.44 30.63 6.71
N ASN A 28 10.20 29.55 6.66
CA ASN A 28 11.06 29.12 7.76
C ASN A 28 12.55 29.44 7.54
N GLY A 29 12.85 30.44 6.72
CA GLY A 29 14.21 30.95 6.52
C GLY A 29 15.13 30.03 5.71
N LEU A 30 14.55 29.09 4.95
CA LEU A 30 15.26 28.17 4.07
C LEU A 30 14.94 28.43 2.62
N GLN A 31 15.87 28.15 1.71
CA GLN A 31 15.63 28.12 0.29
C GLN A 31 15.94 26.74 -0.30
N ILE A 32 15.10 26.26 -1.17
CA ILE A 32 15.31 25.01 -1.88
C ILE A 32 16.30 25.27 -3.04
N ILE A 33 17.37 24.47 -3.07
CA ILE A 33 18.40 24.56 -4.10
C ILE A 33 18.39 23.39 -5.08
N LYS A 34 17.82 22.25 -4.69
CA LYS A 34 17.66 21.06 -5.55
C LYS A 34 16.52 20.19 -5.05
N VAL A 35 15.84 19.52 -5.96
CA VAL A 35 14.88 18.46 -5.65
C VAL A 35 15.19 17.24 -6.52
N GLU A 36 15.26 16.09 -5.91
CA GLU A 36 15.42 14.80 -6.58
C GLU A 36 14.19 13.95 -6.34
N GLU A 37 13.73 13.24 -7.36
CA GLU A 37 12.69 12.21 -7.24
C GLU A 37 13.38 10.84 -7.15
N ASN A 38 12.80 9.95 -6.34
CA ASN A 38 13.24 8.57 -6.23
C ASN A 38 12.04 7.64 -6.02
N ASP A 39 12.24 6.33 -6.16
CA ASP A 39 11.18 5.32 -6.05
C ASP A 39 10.98 4.77 -4.62
N ILE A 40 11.65 5.33 -3.63
CA ILE A 40 11.52 4.91 -2.23
C ILE A 40 10.07 5.13 -1.78
N ASN A 41 9.49 4.14 -1.10
CA ASN A 41 8.10 4.17 -0.63
C ASN A 41 7.06 4.45 -1.73
N ALA A 42 7.28 3.95 -2.95
CA ALA A 42 6.44 4.18 -4.12
C ALA A 42 6.48 5.62 -4.67
N GLY A 43 7.55 6.32 -4.39
CA GLY A 43 7.86 7.67 -4.86
C GLY A 43 8.05 8.66 -3.72
N SER A 44 9.21 9.30 -3.69
CA SER A 44 9.56 10.31 -2.68
C SER A 44 10.34 11.46 -3.30
N TYR A 45 10.29 12.61 -2.63
CA TYR A 45 11.14 13.75 -2.94
C TYR A 45 12.27 13.84 -1.93
N ARG A 46 13.50 14.00 -2.43
CA ARG A 46 14.63 14.43 -1.63
C ARG A 46 14.87 15.90 -1.89
N ILE A 47 14.77 16.74 -0.84
CA ILE A 47 14.89 18.19 -0.94
C ILE A 47 16.22 18.60 -0.34
N PHE A 48 16.99 19.38 -1.11
CA PHE A 48 18.21 20.01 -0.66
C PHE A 48 17.90 21.50 -0.43
N CYS A 49 18.24 21.98 0.75
CA CYS A 49 17.99 23.35 1.14
C CYS A 49 19.22 23.98 1.82
N LYS A 50 19.26 25.29 1.87
CA LYS A 50 20.23 26.08 2.65
C LYS A 50 19.54 27.25 3.30
N LYS A 51 20.24 28.00 4.16
CA LYS A 51 19.73 29.26 4.73
C LYS A 51 19.30 30.20 3.61
N LYS A 52 18.14 30.82 3.76
CA LYS A 52 17.55 31.68 2.75
C LYS A 52 18.37 32.97 2.58
N ILE A 53 18.94 33.12 1.42
CA ILE A 53 19.63 34.36 0.97
C ILE A 53 19.01 34.91 -0.31
N SER A 54 18.18 34.11 -0.99
CA SER A 54 17.46 34.44 -2.20
C SER A 54 16.19 33.59 -2.32
N LYS A 55 15.52 33.65 -3.46
CA LYS A 55 14.36 32.77 -3.74
C LYS A 55 14.82 31.33 -4.00
N SER A 56 13.95 30.37 -3.70
CA SER A 56 14.12 28.98 -4.09
C SER A 56 14.16 28.81 -5.60
N ILE A 57 14.68 27.69 -6.06
CA ILE A 57 14.64 27.33 -7.48
C ILE A 57 13.19 27.28 -7.98
N LYS A 58 12.99 27.64 -9.24
CA LYS A 58 11.69 27.49 -9.89
C LYS A 58 11.45 26.00 -10.16
N ILE A 59 10.43 25.43 -9.54
CA ILE A 59 10.02 24.04 -9.77
C ILE A 59 8.62 24.07 -10.39
N ARG A 60 8.47 23.38 -11.51
CA ARG A 60 7.17 23.25 -12.16
C ARG A 60 6.33 22.22 -11.41
N GLU A 61 5.13 22.62 -11.00
CA GLU A 61 4.16 21.68 -10.44
C GLU A 61 3.81 20.60 -11.47
N LYS A 62 3.95 19.34 -11.06
CA LYS A 62 3.72 18.17 -11.93
C LYS A 62 2.35 17.55 -11.76
N THR A 63 1.65 17.89 -10.68
CA THR A 63 0.37 17.30 -10.33
C THR A 63 -0.75 18.29 -10.58
N SER A 64 -1.71 17.90 -11.37
CA SER A 64 -2.92 18.66 -11.65
C SER A 64 -4.14 18.00 -11.00
N GLU A 65 -5.24 18.74 -10.89
CA GLU A 65 -6.53 18.19 -10.45
C GLU A 65 -6.98 17.01 -11.33
N LYS A 66 -6.74 17.09 -12.63
CA LYS A 66 -7.01 15.99 -13.57
C LYS A 66 -6.23 14.72 -13.20
N ASP A 67 -5.00 14.85 -12.68
CA ASP A 67 -4.21 13.69 -12.27
C ASP A 67 -4.74 13.08 -10.98
N VAL A 68 -5.24 13.89 -10.06
CA VAL A 68 -5.94 13.44 -8.86
C VAL A 68 -7.21 12.66 -9.24
N MET A 69 -8.02 13.18 -10.15
CA MET A 69 -9.23 12.48 -10.63
C MET A 69 -8.91 11.16 -11.32
N LYS A 70 -7.84 11.11 -12.13
CA LYS A 70 -7.35 9.86 -12.72
C LYS A 70 -6.88 8.86 -11.66
N PHE A 71 -6.22 9.33 -10.61
CA PHE A 71 -5.81 8.48 -9.47
C PHE A 71 -7.05 7.87 -8.79
N ILE A 72 -8.05 8.69 -8.43
CA ILE A 72 -9.30 8.23 -7.81
C ILE A 72 -9.98 7.16 -8.69
N LYS A 73 -10.08 7.40 -10.00
CA LYS A 73 -10.66 6.43 -10.94
C LYS A 73 -9.92 5.10 -10.90
N ARG A 74 -8.58 5.11 -11.01
CA ARG A 74 -7.77 3.87 -11.00
C ARG A 74 -7.88 3.11 -9.69
N VAL A 75 -7.91 3.83 -8.55
CA VAL A 75 -8.08 3.21 -7.22
C VAL A 75 -9.45 2.55 -7.11
N ASN A 76 -10.51 3.21 -7.56
CA ASN A 76 -11.88 2.66 -7.54
C ASN A 76 -12.04 1.45 -8.48
N GLU A 77 -11.40 1.48 -9.64
CA GLU A 77 -11.36 0.31 -10.54
C GLU A 77 -10.65 -0.88 -9.88
N SER A 78 -9.51 -0.64 -9.22
CA SER A 78 -8.80 -1.67 -8.48
C SER A 78 -9.62 -2.21 -7.32
N LYS A 79 -10.24 -1.33 -6.52
CA LYS A 79 -11.19 -1.71 -5.47
C LYS A 79 -12.25 -2.66 -6.01
N LYS A 80 -12.99 -2.24 -7.06
CA LYS A 80 -14.08 -3.04 -7.65
C LYS A 80 -13.60 -4.43 -8.10
N LYS A 81 -12.45 -4.50 -8.80
CA LYS A 81 -11.89 -5.77 -9.28
C LYS A 81 -11.46 -6.67 -8.12
N CYS A 82 -10.75 -6.10 -7.14
CA CYS A 82 -10.23 -6.84 -5.98
C CYS A 82 -11.37 -7.37 -5.11
N THR A 83 -12.31 -6.53 -4.71
CA THR A 83 -13.43 -6.93 -3.85
C THR A 83 -14.35 -7.94 -4.52
N ASN A 84 -14.67 -7.76 -5.82
CA ASN A 84 -15.48 -8.71 -6.57
C ASN A 84 -14.78 -10.07 -6.68
N PHE A 85 -13.46 -10.07 -6.93
CA PHE A 85 -12.68 -11.31 -6.97
C PHE A 85 -12.71 -12.03 -5.61
N ILE A 86 -12.37 -11.32 -4.54
CA ILE A 86 -12.33 -11.92 -3.18
C ILE A 86 -13.71 -12.47 -2.81
N ASN A 87 -14.77 -11.69 -2.97
CA ASN A 87 -16.12 -12.13 -2.62
C ASN A 87 -16.57 -13.37 -3.43
N ARG A 88 -16.20 -13.43 -4.70
CA ARG A 88 -16.48 -14.58 -5.56
C ARG A 88 -15.73 -15.83 -5.08
N GLU A 89 -14.44 -15.72 -4.79
CA GLU A 89 -13.63 -16.86 -4.37
C GLU A 89 -14.02 -17.34 -2.96
N VAL A 90 -14.31 -16.42 -2.03
CA VAL A 90 -14.82 -16.77 -0.69
C VAL A 90 -16.18 -17.51 -0.77
N LYS A 91 -17.08 -17.08 -1.68
CA LYS A 91 -18.34 -17.81 -1.92
C LYS A 91 -18.14 -19.22 -2.45
N LYS A 92 -17.01 -19.52 -3.10
CA LYS A 92 -16.61 -20.86 -3.55
C LYS A 92 -15.92 -21.68 -2.44
N GLY A 93 -15.87 -21.18 -1.21
CA GLY A 93 -15.18 -21.81 -0.09
C GLY A 93 -13.67 -21.61 -0.07
N LYS A 94 -13.11 -20.76 -0.92
CA LYS A 94 -11.69 -20.47 -0.96
C LYS A 94 -11.27 -19.61 0.23
N LYS A 95 -10.10 -19.91 0.80
CA LYS A 95 -9.52 -19.19 1.93
C LYS A 95 -8.66 -18.04 1.43
N VAL A 96 -9.05 -16.81 1.75
CA VAL A 96 -8.29 -15.60 1.46
C VAL A 96 -7.76 -15.02 2.77
N PHE A 97 -6.44 -14.82 2.89
CA PHE A 97 -5.82 -14.15 4.03
C PHE A 97 -5.10 -12.90 3.57
N VAL A 98 -4.90 -11.94 4.46
CA VAL A 98 -4.03 -10.79 4.22
C VAL A 98 -2.57 -11.22 4.39
N TYR A 99 -1.67 -10.66 3.59
CA TYR A 99 -0.22 -10.79 3.74
C TYR A 99 0.39 -9.42 4.07
N GLY A 100 0.88 -9.28 5.31
CA GLY A 100 1.42 -8.05 5.88
C GLY A 100 0.37 -7.14 6.53
N ALA A 101 0.37 -7.05 7.88
CA ALA A 101 -0.52 -6.18 8.66
C ALA A 101 0.14 -4.81 8.92
N SER A 102 0.27 -3.99 7.88
CA SER A 102 0.86 -2.66 7.94
C SER A 102 -0.17 -1.55 8.13
N THR A 103 0.23 -0.39 8.64
CA THR A 103 -0.62 0.81 8.75
C THR A 103 -1.20 1.19 7.39
N LYS A 104 -0.37 1.24 6.35
CA LYS A 104 -0.80 1.50 4.97
C LYS A 104 -1.81 0.45 4.47
N GLY A 105 -1.63 -0.80 4.89
CA GLY A 105 -2.55 -1.89 4.58
C GLY A 105 -3.93 -1.70 5.20
N ASN A 106 -4.01 -1.18 6.43
CA ASN A 106 -5.29 -0.88 7.07
C ASN A 106 -6.12 0.13 6.27
N THR A 107 -5.48 1.15 5.68
CA THR A 107 -6.15 2.12 4.80
C THR A 107 -6.77 1.43 3.60
N VAL A 108 -6.05 0.50 2.97
CA VAL A 108 -6.54 -0.25 1.80
C VAL A 108 -7.73 -1.15 2.21
N LEU A 109 -7.61 -1.89 3.31
CA LEU A 109 -8.68 -2.76 3.80
C LEU A 109 -9.96 -1.99 4.09
N GLN A 110 -9.85 -0.87 4.81
CA GLN A 110 -10.99 -0.01 5.13
C GLN A 110 -11.61 0.60 3.87
N TYR A 111 -10.79 1.20 3.00
CA TYR A 111 -11.30 1.79 1.77
C TYR A 111 -11.97 0.76 0.84
N PHE A 112 -11.45 -0.47 0.80
CA PHE A 112 -12.03 -1.57 0.02
C PHE A 112 -13.24 -2.22 0.71
N ASN A 113 -13.52 -1.85 1.95
CA ASN A 113 -14.55 -2.46 2.79
C ASN A 113 -14.36 -3.99 2.96
N LEU A 114 -13.10 -4.39 3.13
CA LEU A 114 -12.71 -5.78 3.42
C LEU A 114 -12.51 -5.93 4.93
N ASN A 115 -13.07 -6.97 5.51
CA ASN A 115 -13.04 -7.20 6.95
C ASN A 115 -12.99 -8.69 7.28
N SER A 116 -13.07 -9.03 8.56
CA SER A 116 -12.98 -10.41 9.07
C SER A 116 -14.07 -11.36 8.56
N LYS A 117 -15.18 -10.86 8.01
CA LYS A 117 -16.23 -11.71 7.41
C LYS A 117 -15.77 -12.36 6.10
N GLN A 118 -14.94 -11.66 5.32
CA GLN A 118 -14.36 -12.18 4.08
C GLN A 118 -12.96 -12.78 4.30
N ILE A 119 -12.18 -12.15 5.19
CA ILE A 119 -10.76 -12.44 5.37
C ILE A 119 -10.50 -12.64 6.87
N PRO A 120 -10.43 -13.89 7.36
CA PRO A 120 -10.36 -14.14 8.79
C PRO A 120 -9.00 -13.83 9.42
N PHE A 121 -7.90 -13.89 8.65
CA PHE A 121 -6.56 -13.77 9.18
C PHE A 121 -5.66 -12.85 8.34
N ALA A 122 -4.70 -12.21 9.04
CA ALA A 122 -3.60 -11.45 8.45
C ALA A 122 -2.27 -12.06 8.90
N ALA A 123 -1.48 -12.56 7.95
CA ALA A 123 -0.15 -13.07 8.19
C ALA A 123 0.83 -11.91 8.41
N GLU A 124 1.62 -11.94 9.49
CA GLU A 124 2.54 -10.87 9.87
C GLU A 124 3.83 -11.44 10.44
N ARG A 125 4.97 -10.82 10.10
CA ARG A 125 6.28 -11.22 10.61
C ARG A 125 6.56 -10.75 12.04
N SER A 126 6.06 -9.58 12.41
CA SER A 126 6.34 -8.98 13.71
C SER A 126 5.56 -9.68 14.83
N PRO A 127 6.26 -10.38 15.77
CA PRO A 127 5.59 -11.07 16.88
C PRO A 127 4.78 -10.12 17.77
N GLN A 128 5.17 -8.86 17.84
CA GLN A 128 4.49 -7.84 18.64
C GLN A 128 3.06 -7.55 18.18
N LYS A 129 2.71 -7.95 16.95
CA LYS A 129 1.37 -7.77 16.39
C LYS A 129 0.49 -9.02 16.49
N TRP A 130 1.06 -10.19 16.74
CA TRP A 130 0.30 -11.44 16.79
C TRP A 130 -0.76 -11.43 17.90
N GLY A 131 -1.90 -12.02 17.63
CA GLY A 131 -3.06 -12.03 18.52
C GLY A 131 -3.87 -10.74 18.53
N LYS A 132 -3.35 -9.64 17.94
CA LYS A 132 -4.07 -8.38 17.77
C LYS A 132 -4.95 -8.41 16.50
N TYR A 133 -5.62 -7.29 16.23
CA TYR A 133 -6.51 -7.15 15.09
C TYR A 133 -6.13 -5.93 14.24
N THR A 134 -6.39 -6.02 12.95
CA THR A 134 -6.24 -4.89 12.04
C THR A 134 -7.25 -3.80 12.36
N VAL A 135 -6.79 -2.54 12.37
CA VAL A 135 -7.62 -1.39 12.75
C VAL A 135 -8.74 -1.19 11.73
N GLY A 136 -9.97 -1.01 12.21
CA GLY A 136 -11.16 -0.74 11.41
C GLY A 136 -11.71 -1.92 10.61
N SER A 137 -10.91 -2.96 10.32
CA SER A 137 -11.35 -4.16 9.59
C SER A 137 -11.50 -5.41 10.44
N GLY A 138 -10.94 -5.43 11.67
CA GLY A 138 -11.12 -6.50 12.66
C GLY A 138 -10.56 -7.86 12.23
N ILE A 139 -9.57 -7.89 11.35
CA ILE A 139 -8.94 -9.13 10.88
C ILE A 139 -7.88 -9.56 11.91
N LYS A 140 -7.94 -10.80 12.39
CA LYS A 140 -6.99 -11.32 13.38
C LYS A 140 -5.60 -11.47 12.79
N ILE A 141 -4.59 -10.93 13.48
CA ILE A 141 -3.19 -11.00 13.07
C ILE A 141 -2.57 -12.26 13.67
N ILE A 142 -1.95 -13.08 12.82
CA ILE A 142 -1.26 -14.31 13.18
C ILE A 142 0.14 -14.35 12.59
N SER A 143 0.97 -15.29 13.00
CA SER A 143 2.28 -15.48 12.39
C SER A 143 2.15 -15.94 10.93
N GLU A 144 3.20 -15.70 10.12
CA GLU A 144 3.24 -16.23 8.75
C GLU A 144 3.19 -17.78 8.75
N ASN A 145 3.79 -18.43 9.76
CA ASN A 145 3.77 -19.90 9.90
C ASN A 145 2.35 -20.41 10.17
N ASP A 146 1.67 -19.85 11.19
CA ASP A 146 0.28 -20.24 11.48
C ASP A 146 -0.64 -20.00 10.27
N ALA A 147 -0.36 -18.94 9.50
CA ALA A 147 -1.13 -18.66 8.30
C ALA A 147 -0.91 -19.74 7.22
N ARG A 148 0.33 -20.21 7.02
CA ARG A 148 0.64 -21.29 6.06
C ARG A 148 0.02 -22.63 6.48
N GLU A 149 0.06 -22.96 7.78
CA GLU A 149 -0.57 -24.18 8.31
C GLU A 149 -2.09 -24.23 8.07
N LYS A 150 -2.74 -23.06 8.00
CA LYS A 150 -4.16 -22.95 7.65
C LYS A 150 -4.47 -23.14 6.17
N ASN A 151 -3.44 -23.32 5.32
CA ASN A 151 -3.55 -23.55 3.89
C ASN A 151 -4.47 -22.54 3.18
N PRO A 152 -4.12 -21.23 3.12
CA PRO A 152 -4.87 -20.28 2.31
C PRO A 152 -4.70 -20.55 0.82
N ASP A 153 -5.78 -20.40 0.05
CA ASP A 153 -5.71 -20.43 -1.42
C ASP A 153 -5.12 -19.13 -1.98
N TYR A 154 -5.36 -18.03 -1.26
CA TYR A 154 -4.93 -16.69 -1.66
C TYR A 154 -4.33 -15.90 -0.50
N PHE A 155 -3.27 -15.16 -0.79
CA PHE A 155 -2.80 -14.05 0.04
C PHE A 155 -3.05 -12.72 -0.64
N LEU A 156 -3.84 -11.84 -0.01
CA LEU A 156 -3.99 -10.43 -0.38
C LEU A 156 -2.75 -9.64 0.09
N VAL A 157 -1.91 -9.25 -0.84
CA VAL A 157 -0.64 -8.56 -0.55
C VAL A 157 -0.90 -7.06 -0.41
N LEU A 158 -0.77 -6.54 0.81
CA LEU A 158 -0.93 -5.11 1.08
C LEU A 158 0.37 -4.33 0.89
N PRO A 159 1.56 -4.81 1.34
CA PRO A 159 2.83 -4.15 1.07
C PRO A 159 3.40 -4.57 -0.30
N TRP A 160 2.65 -4.31 -1.36
CA TRP A 160 2.92 -4.76 -2.73
C TRP A 160 4.27 -4.30 -3.31
N ALA A 161 4.89 -3.27 -2.74
CA ALA A 161 6.24 -2.83 -3.14
C ALA A 161 7.33 -3.90 -2.87
N PHE A 162 7.05 -4.88 -2.01
CA PHE A 162 7.98 -5.97 -1.65
C PHE A 162 7.64 -7.30 -2.34
N MET A 163 6.89 -7.27 -3.44
CA MET A 163 6.43 -8.49 -4.13
C MET A 163 7.55 -9.45 -4.49
N ASP A 164 8.70 -8.95 -4.95
CA ASP A 164 9.83 -9.82 -5.36
C ASP A 164 10.41 -10.58 -4.16
N GLU A 165 10.43 -9.96 -2.97
CA GLU A 165 10.82 -10.64 -1.73
C GLU A 165 9.77 -11.69 -1.33
N PHE A 166 8.49 -11.36 -1.44
CA PHE A 166 7.41 -12.27 -1.06
C PHE A 166 7.33 -13.48 -1.97
N ILE A 167 7.55 -13.31 -3.28
CA ILE A 167 7.60 -14.42 -4.24
C ILE A 167 8.72 -15.41 -3.85
N LYS A 168 9.89 -14.91 -3.48
CA LYS A 168 11.01 -15.76 -3.05
C LYS A 168 10.70 -16.47 -1.72
N ARG A 169 10.10 -15.75 -0.77
CA ARG A 169 9.79 -16.27 0.57
C ARG A 169 8.69 -17.34 0.54
N GLU A 170 7.67 -17.14 -0.29
CA GLU A 170 6.52 -18.03 -0.40
C GLU A 170 6.63 -19.01 -1.57
N ASP A 171 7.85 -19.29 -2.03
CA ASP A 171 8.10 -20.12 -3.22
C ASP A 171 7.43 -21.51 -3.11
N LYS A 172 7.54 -22.17 -1.97
CA LYS A 172 6.93 -23.49 -1.72
C LYS A 172 5.40 -23.41 -1.77
N TRP A 173 4.80 -22.42 -1.12
CA TRP A 173 3.36 -22.23 -1.11
C TRP A 173 2.82 -21.86 -2.51
N LEU A 174 3.51 -21.01 -3.25
CA LEU A 174 3.18 -20.70 -4.64
C LEU A 174 3.28 -21.94 -5.55
N SER A 175 4.31 -22.78 -5.35
CA SER A 175 4.50 -24.03 -6.11
C SER A 175 3.44 -25.09 -5.77
N SER A 176 2.78 -25.02 -4.60
CA SER A 176 1.66 -25.88 -4.25
C SER A 176 0.29 -25.35 -4.72
N GLY A 177 0.27 -24.27 -5.53
CA GLY A 177 -0.96 -23.72 -6.11
C GLY A 177 -1.51 -22.47 -5.42
N GLY A 178 -0.83 -21.98 -4.39
CA GLY A 178 -1.17 -20.71 -3.75
C GLY A 178 -1.03 -19.53 -4.70
N LYS A 179 -1.80 -18.45 -4.47
CA LYS A 179 -1.84 -17.28 -5.36
C LYS A 179 -1.84 -15.99 -4.59
N PHE A 180 -1.09 -14.99 -5.07
CA PHE A 180 -1.18 -13.63 -4.54
C PHE A 180 -2.25 -12.81 -5.26
N ILE A 181 -3.06 -12.11 -4.48
CA ILE A 181 -3.95 -11.04 -4.93
C ILE A 181 -3.19 -9.73 -4.72
N VAL A 182 -2.86 -9.03 -5.80
CA VAL A 182 -2.11 -7.78 -5.76
C VAL A 182 -3.02 -6.64 -6.20
N PRO A 183 -3.47 -5.76 -5.28
CA PRO A 183 -4.40 -4.70 -5.62
C PRO A 183 -3.74 -3.54 -6.38
N PHE A 184 -2.46 -3.24 -6.11
CA PHE A 184 -1.73 -2.10 -6.64
C PHE A 184 -0.36 -2.47 -7.20
N PRO A 185 0.20 -1.66 -8.14
CA PRO A 185 -0.38 -0.45 -8.77
C PRO A 185 -1.54 -0.74 -9.71
N LYS A 186 -1.73 -1.99 -10.14
CA LYS A 186 -2.85 -2.48 -10.95
C LYS A 186 -3.27 -3.84 -10.42
N PHE A 187 -4.57 -4.05 -10.27
CA PHE A 187 -5.09 -5.34 -9.83
C PHE A 187 -4.58 -6.48 -10.72
N LYS A 188 -3.99 -7.47 -10.09
CA LYS A 188 -3.55 -8.72 -10.74
C LYS A 188 -3.59 -9.88 -9.75
N ILE A 189 -3.72 -11.08 -10.28
CA ILE A 189 -3.47 -12.33 -9.56
C ILE A 189 -2.11 -12.84 -10.04
N TYR A 190 -1.24 -13.13 -9.08
CA TYR A 190 0.04 -13.77 -9.36
C TYR A 190 -0.02 -15.23 -8.95
N SER A 191 0.38 -16.12 -9.84
CA SER A 191 0.58 -17.55 -9.59
C SER A 191 1.90 -17.97 -10.23
N LYS A 192 2.50 -19.02 -9.69
CA LYS A 192 3.72 -19.59 -10.27
C LYS A 192 3.41 -20.65 -11.36
N ILE A 193 2.18 -21.17 -11.32
CA ILE A 193 1.63 -22.18 -12.24
C ILE A 193 0.48 -21.55 -13.00
#